data_94989efd1102c09524e33ac3a5ef4ec3
#
_entry.id   94989efd1102c09524e33ac3a5ef4ec3
#
_cell.length_a   1.000
_cell.length_b   1.000
_cell.length_c   1.000
_cell.angle_alpha   90.00
_cell.angle_beta   90.00
_cell.angle_gamma   90.00
#
_symmetry.space_group_name_H-M   'P 1'
#
loop_
_entity.id
_entity.type
_entity.pdbx_description
1 polymer ?
#
loop_
_entity_poly.entity_id
_entity_poly.type
_entity_poly.pdbx_seq_one_letter_code
_entity_poly.pdbx_strand_id
1 'polypeptide(L)'
;MRIRVITKLPNSEQSYKGKVKTHNYINRQNQNEIREFRTKFNNHLDKLQEDLKTKLTEAEQQIREETRDLLVSLDEKQKELTEYHKNIVNIKKYASDLQIYLAIKQIEKEVETHDTCLQALLNSNSLNQAKLTLRLDEGLKTITNSIQKISAVVVESQPGELIFARKKR
;
A
#
# COMPACT_ATOMS: atom_id res chain seq x y z
N MET A 1 -78.07 33.16 17.84
CA MET A 1 -77.27 33.11 16.57
C MET A 1 -76.19 32.07 16.74
N ARG A 2 -76.39 30.83 16.25
CA ARG A 2 -75.40 29.74 16.38
C ARG A 2 -74.55 29.72 15.08
N ILE A 3 -73.29 30.11 15.22
CA ILE A 3 -72.35 30.01 14.15
C ILE A 3 -71.90 28.55 14.09
N ARG A 4 -72.37 27.80 13.09
CA ARG A 4 -71.78 26.49 12.72
C ARG A 4 -70.50 26.72 11.95
N VAL A 5 -69.36 26.61 12.59
CA VAL A 5 -68.08 26.52 11.92
C VAL A 5 -67.98 25.11 11.34
N ILE A 6 -68.36 24.95 10.08
CA ILE A 6 -68.07 23.73 9.34
C ILE A 6 -66.64 23.84 8.87
N THR A 7 -65.71 23.42 9.68
CA THR A 7 -64.33 23.16 9.23
C THR A 7 -64.36 21.88 8.37
N LYS A 8 -64.61 22.04 7.05
CA LYS A 8 -64.14 21.03 6.13
C LYS A 8 -62.62 21.07 6.17
N LEU A 9 -62.06 20.14 6.89
CA LEU A 9 -60.64 19.76 6.73
C LEU A 9 -60.55 18.90 5.46
N PRO A 10 -60.31 19.48 4.29
CA PRO A 10 -60.20 18.69 3.08
C PRO A 10 -58.80 18.02 3.08
N ASN A 11 -58.80 16.73 3.03
CA ASN A 11 -57.64 15.90 2.64
C ASN A 11 -56.39 15.97 3.50
N SER A 12 -56.46 16.36 4.77
CA SER A 12 -55.26 16.33 5.63
C SER A 12 -54.68 14.90 5.69
N GLU A 13 -55.49 13.90 5.78
CA GLU A 13 -55.06 12.50 5.88
C GLU A 13 -54.37 12.01 4.59
N GLN A 14 -54.88 12.33 3.41
CA GLN A 14 -54.22 12.00 2.13
C GLN A 14 -52.92 12.77 1.96
N SER A 15 -52.87 14.04 2.36
CA SER A 15 -51.64 14.85 2.33
C SER A 15 -50.57 14.30 3.27
N TYR A 16 -50.95 13.90 4.47
CA TYR A 16 -50.03 13.28 5.43
C TYR A 16 -49.52 11.90 4.93
N LYS A 17 -50.38 11.05 4.38
CA LYS A 17 -50.00 9.77 3.77
C LYS A 17 -49.03 9.96 2.59
N GLY A 18 -49.26 11.00 1.78
CA GLY A 18 -48.35 11.39 0.73
C GLY A 18 -46.94 11.77 1.24
N LYS A 19 -46.88 12.67 2.23
CA LYS A 19 -45.64 13.11 2.86
C LYS A 19 -44.88 11.95 3.49
N VAL A 20 -45.55 11.04 4.19
CA VAL A 20 -44.92 9.84 4.78
C VAL A 20 -44.34 8.92 3.70
N LYS A 21 -45.04 8.70 2.58
CA LYS A 21 -44.51 7.90 1.45
C LYS A 21 -43.27 8.52 0.85
N THR A 22 -43.28 9.83 0.60
CA THR A 22 -42.16 10.58 0.08
C THR A 22 -40.95 10.51 1.02
N HIS A 23 -41.18 10.70 2.34
CA HIS A 23 -40.14 10.60 3.34
C HIS A 23 -39.51 9.20 3.37
N ASN A 24 -40.31 8.15 3.35
CA ASN A 24 -39.85 6.77 3.32
C ASN A 24 -39.04 6.45 2.03
N TYR A 25 -39.47 7.01 0.90
CA TYR A 25 -38.75 6.88 -0.36
C TYR A 25 -37.38 7.55 -0.30
N ILE A 26 -37.32 8.80 0.15
CA ILE A 26 -36.06 9.55 0.33
C ILE A 26 -35.12 8.82 1.30
N ASN A 27 -35.66 8.34 2.41
CA ASN A 27 -34.85 7.60 3.39
C ASN A 27 -34.24 6.32 2.78
N ARG A 28 -34.99 5.58 1.97
CA ARG A 28 -34.47 4.40 1.27
C ARG A 28 -33.38 4.77 0.25
N GLN A 29 -33.56 5.86 -0.49
CA GLN A 29 -32.52 6.36 -1.40
C GLN A 29 -31.25 6.71 -0.66
N ASN A 30 -31.35 7.51 0.39
CA ASN A 30 -30.19 7.89 1.22
C ASN A 30 -29.46 6.66 1.80
N GLN A 31 -30.22 5.65 2.25
CA GLN A 31 -29.61 4.40 2.74
C GLN A 31 -28.89 3.63 1.64
N ASN A 32 -29.41 3.62 0.40
CA ASN A 32 -28.74 2.99 -0.73
C ASN A 32 -27.48 3.74 -1.11
N GLU A 33 -27.51 5.06 -1.15
CA GLU A 33 -26.33 5.90 -1.43
C GLU A 33 -25.22 5.65 -0.41
N ILE A 34 -25.57 5.57 0.89
CA ILE A 34 -24.61 5.25 1.95
C ILE A 34 -23.99 3.86 1.72
N ARG A 35 -24.78 2.86 1.32
CA ARG A 35 -24.29 1.51 1.04
C ARG A 35 -23.37 1.49 -0.17
N GLU A 36 -23.77 2.17 -1.25
CA GLU A 36 -22.95 2.28 -2.46
C GLU A 36 -21.61 2.97 -2.19
N PHE A 37 -21.64 4.08 -1.44
CA PHE A 37 -20.44 4.79 -1.03
C PHE A 37 -19.50 3.87 -0.23
N ARG A 38 -20.05 3.17 0.78
CA ARG A 38 -19.26 2.22 1.57
C ARG A 38 -18.65 1.13 0.72
N THR A 39 -19.41 0.57 -0.22
CA THR A 39 -18.91 -0.47 -1.12
C THR A 39 -17.78 0.07 -2.01
N LYS A 40 -17.95 1.25 -2.61
CA LYS A 40 -16.91 1.88 -3.43
C LYS A 40 -15.65 2.17 -2.62
N PHE A 41 -15.81 2.67 -1.40
CA PHE A 41 -14.70 2.98 -0.50
C PHE A 41 -13.93 1.71 -0.09
N ASN A 42 -14.64 0.66 0.32
CA ASN A 42 -14.02 -0.62 0.67
C ASN A 42 -13.28 -1.23 -0.52
N ASN A 43 -13.90 -1.26 -1.71
CA ASN A 43 -13.26 -1.77 -2.93
C ASN A 43 -11.98 -0.98 -3.28
N HIS A 44 -11.95 0.32 -2.99
CA HIS A 44 -10.74 1.13 -3.20
C HIS A 44 -9.64 0.76 -2.19
N LEU A 45 -10.00 0.60 -0.91
CA LEU A 45 -9.06 0.15 0.12
C LEU A 45 -8.51 -1.25 -0.18
N ASP A 46 -9.36 -2.17 -0.62
CA ASP A 46 -8.95 -3.53 -0.99
C ASP A 46 -7.93 -3.51 -2.15
N LYS A 47 -8.15 -2.67 -3.17
CA LYS A 47 -7.18 -2.47 -4.25
C LYS A 47 -5.85 -1.93 -3.76
N LEU A 48 -5.87 -0.90 -2.92
CA LEU A 48 -4.64 -0.34 -2.33
C LEU A 48 -3.89 -1.38 -1.50
N GLN A 49 -4.61 -2.22 -0.77
CA GLN A 49 -4.03 -3.31 0.00
C GLN A 49 -3.36 -4.35 -0.89
N GLU A 50 -4.01 -4.76 -1.99
CA GLU A 50 -3.44 -5.73 -2.94
C GLU A 50 -2.21 -5.14 -3.67
N ASP A 51 -2.28 -3.88 -4.11
CA ASP A 51 -1.12 -3.19 -4.69
C ASP A 51 0.07 -3.15 -3.72
N LEU A 52 -0.19 -2.89 -2.44
CA LEU A 52 0.84 -2.87 -1.42
C LEU A 52 1.46 -4.25 -1.19
N LYS A 53 0.64 -5.30 -1.11
CA LYS A 53 1.11 -6.69 -0.98
C LYS A 53 1.97 -7.08 -2.17
N THR A 54 1.55 -6.75 -3.38
CA THR A 54 2.30 -7.05 -4.61
C THR A 54 3.67 -6.39 -4.56
N LYS A 55 3.75 -5.10 -4.27
CA LYS A 55 5.02 -4.37 -4.14
C LYS A 55 5.93 -4.93 -3.04
N LEU A 56 5.35 -5.35 -1.91
CA LEU A 56 6.10 -5.98 -0.84
C LEU A 56 6.72 -7.31 -1.28
N THR A 57 5.92 -8.14 -1.97
CA THR A 57 6.36 -9.45 -2.48
C THR A 57 7.45 -9.28 -3.55
N GLU A 58 7.29 -8.31 -4.47
CA GLU A 58 8.29 -7.99 -5.50
C GLU A 58 9.61 -7.53 -4.86
N ALA A 59 9.55 -6.62 -3.88
CA ALA A 59 10.74 -6.16 -3.18
C ALA A 59 11.43 -7.28 -2.38
N GLU A 60 10.68 -8.16 -1.73
CA GLU A 60 11.22 -9.32 -1.02
C GLU A 60 11.89 -10.29 -2.00
N GLN A 61 11.27 -10.56 -3.15
CA GLN A 61 11.81 -11.41 -4.19
C GLN A 61 13.12 -10.86 -4.76
N GLN A 62 13.15 -9.56 -5.05
CA GLN A 62 14.36 -8.88 -5.54
C GLN A 62 15.52 -9.02 -4.54
N ILE A 63 15.29 -8.72 -3.26
CA ILE A 63 16.32 -8.87 -2.21
C ILE A 63 16.82 -10.31 -2.12
N ARG A 64 15.92 -11.28 -2.25
CA ARG A 64 16.25 -12.71 -2.19
C ARG A 64 17.12 -13.13 -3.38
N GLU A 65 16.83 -12.65 -4.58
CA GLU A 65 17.61 -12.91 -5.79
C GLU A 65 19.00 -12.27 -5.70
N GLU A 66 19.08 -10.98 -5.35
CA GLU A 66 20.37 -10.28 -5.16
C GLU A 66 21.24 -10.98 -4.11
N THR A 67 20.65 -11.43 -2.99
CA THR A 67 21.36 -12.16 -1.94
C THR A 67 21.86 -13.51 -2.44
N ARG A 68 21.05 -14.24 -3.23
CA ARG A 68 21.42 -15.53 -3.80
C ARG A 68 22.61 -15.37 -4.77
N ASP A 69 22.54 -14.38 -5.66
CA ASP A 69 23.61 -14.13 -6.65
C ASP A 69 24.93 -13.77 -5.96
N LEU A 70 24.85 -12.96 -4.89
CA LEU A 70 26.02 -12.65 -4.08
C LEU A 70 26.60 -13.92 -3.43
N LEU A 71 25.76 -14.77 -2.83
CA LEU A 71 26.21 -16.02 -2.19
C LEU A 71 26.88 -16.97 -3.19
N VAL A 72 26.32 -17.10 -4.41
CA VAL A 72 26.89 -17.91 -5.48
C VAL A 72 28.27 -17.36 -5.86
N SER A 73 28.38 -16.05 -6.09
CA SER A 73 29.66 -15.41 -6.42
C SER A 73 30.71 -15.60 -5.33
N LEU A 74 30.35 -15.50 -4.06
CA LEU A 74 31.25 -15.74 -2.93
C LEU A 74 31.69 -17.21 -2.82
N ASP A 75 30.78 -18.16 -3.07
CA ASP A 75 31.10 -19.59 -3.06
C ASP A 75 32.08 -19.95 -4.20
N GLU A 76 31.91 -19.39 -5.40
CA GLU A 76 32.82 -19.54 -6.52
C GLU A 76 34.23 -19.00 -6.17
N LYS A 77 34.29 -17.81 -5.57
CA LYS A 77 35.56 -17.22 -5.13
C LYS A 77 36.25 -18.06 -4.02
N GLN A 78 35.48 -18.61 -3.10
CA GLN A 78 36.01 -19.49 -2.07
C GLN A 78 36.61 -20.78 -2.69
N LYS A 79 35.98 -21.37 -3.70
CA LYS A 79 36.48 -22.52 -4.43
C LYS A 79 37.80 -22.20 -5.18
N GLU A 80 37.84 -21.08 -5.90
CA GLU A 80 39.04 -20.61 -6.57
C GLU A 80 40.20 -20.47 -5.57
N LEU A 81 39.99 -19.79 -4.42
CA LEU A 81 41.03 -19.63 -3.40
C LEU A 81 41.48 -20.96 -2.80
N THR A 82 40.57 -21.91 -2.64
CA THR A 82 40.92 -23.27 -2.15
C THR A 82 41.79 -24.01 -3.15
N GLU A 83 41.51 -23.88 -4.44
CA GLU A 83 42.31 -24.47 -5.50
C GLU A 83 43.71 -23.83 -5.56
N TYR A 84 43.79 -22.50 -5.47
CA TYR A 84 45.10 -21.81 -5.38
C TYR A 84 45.92 -22.28 -4.19
N HIS A 85 45.32 -22.43 -3.03
CA HIS A 85 46.00 -22.91 -1.84
C HIS A 85 46.59 -24.31 -2.06
N LYS A 86 45.86 -25.24 -2.68
CA LYS A 86 46.36 -26.58 -3.04
C LYS A 86 47.52 -26.50 -4.00
N ASN A 87 47.42 -25.64 -5.00
CA ASN A 87 48.48 -25.46 -6.02
C ASN A 87 49.77 -24.91 -5.39
N ILE A 88 49.66 -23.93 -4.50
CA ILE A 88 50.80 -23.38 -3.75
C ILE A 88 51.50 -24.47 -2.93
N VAL A 89 50.72 -25.31 -2.22
CA VAL A 89 51.26 -26.42 -1.41
C VAL A 89 52.00 -27.42 -2.28
N ASN A 90 51.47 -27.76 -3.47
CA ASN A 90 52.10 -28.68 -4.41
C ASN A 90 53.37 -28.09 -5.02
N ILE A 91 53.38 -26.83 -5.44
CA ILE A 91 54.54 -26.12 -5.97
C ILE A 91 55.68 -26.11 -4.92
N LYS A 92 55.36 -25.74 -3.67
CA LYS A 92 56.30 -25.70 -2.58
C LYS A 92 56.96 -27.06 -2.34
N LYS A 93 56.26 -28.18 -2.59
CA LYS A 93 56.72 -29.53 -2.29
C LYS A 93 57.54 -30.17 -3.43
N TYR A 94 57.23 -29.85 -4.71
CA TYR A 94 57.72 -30.60 -5.83
C TYR A 94 58.40 -29.75 -6.91
N ALA A 95 58.32 -28.42 -6.87
CA ALA A 95 58.85 -27.56 -7.92
C ALA A 95 60.35 -27.21 -7.71
N SER A 96 61.04 -26.97 -8.83
CA SER A 96 62.38 -26.38 -8.79
C SER A 96 62.34 -24.88 -8.42
N ASP A 97 63.49 -24.32 -8.04
CA ASP A 97 63.59 -22.90 -7.67
C ASP A 97 63.08 -21.95 -8.74
N LEU A 98 63.33 -22.24 -9.99
CA LEU A 98 62.79 -21.45 -11.11
C LEU A 98 61.29 -21.54 -11.24
N GLN A 99 60.72 -22.74 -11.06
CA GLN A 99 59.26 -22.93 -11.06
C GLN A 99 58.60 -22.23 -9.88
N ILE A 100 59.24 -22.25 -8.71
CA ILE A 100 58.75 -21.52 -7.51
C ILE A 100 58.75 -20.02 -7.80
N TYR A 101 59.82 -19.46 -8.39
CA TYR A 101 59.89 -18.04 -8.73
C TYR A 101 58.77 -17.60 -9.70
N LEU A 102 58.58 -18.39 -10.78
CA LEU A 102 57.53 -18.09 -11.75
C LEU A 102 56.11 -18.18 -11.15
N ALA A 103 55.89 -19.18 -10.28
CA ALA A 103 54.63 -19.36 -9.59
C ALA A 103 54.35 -18.20 -8.62
N ILE A 104 55.37 -17.71 -7.91
CA ILE A 104 55.22 -16.55 -7.01
C ILE A 104 54.74 -15.33 -7.83
N LYS A 105 55.36 -15.08 -8.99
CA LYS A 105 54.94 -13.95 -9.86
C LYS A 105 53.53 -14.09 -10.38
N GLN A 106 53.09 -15.29 -10.69
CA GLN A 106 51.70 -15.55 -11.09
C GLN A 106 50.75 -15.32 -9.93
N ILE A 107 51.08 -15.83 -8.74
CA ILE A 107 50.26 -15.68 -7.53
C ILE A 107 50.13 -14.20 -7.12
N GLU A 108 51.23 -13.41 -7.19
CA GLU A 108 51.20 -11.98 -6.91
C GLU A 108 50.13 -11.28 -7.77
N LYS A 109 50.11 -11.56 -9.08
CA LYS A 109 49.15 -10.99 -10.03
C LYS A 109 47.72 -11.42 -9.75
N GLU A 110 47.49 -12.67 -9.37
CA GLU A 110 46.18 -13.20 -9.05
C GLU A 110 45.63 -12.63 -7.73
N VAL A 111 46.50 -12.49 -6.72
CA VAL A 111 46.16 -11.84 -5.46
C VAL A 111 45.72 -10.39 -5.69
N GLU A 112 46.43 -9.63 -6.53
CA GLU A 112 46.05 -8.26 -6.88
C GLU A 112 44.70 -8.20 -7.58
N THR A 113 44.43 -9.16 -8.47
CA THR A 113 43.11 -9.28 -9.15
C THR A 113 41.99 -9.59 -8.15
N HIS A 114 42.23 -10.52 -7.23
CA HIS A 114 41.22 -10.86 -6.21
C HIS A 114 41.00 -9.73 -5.19
N ASP A 115 42.07 -9.01 -4.81
CA ASP A 115 41.95 -7.85 -3.92
C ASP A 115 41.10 -6.75 -4.58
N THR A 116 41.35 -6.47 -5.86
CA THR A 116 40.52 -5.52 -6.63
C THR A 116 39.06 -5.92 -6.66
N CYS A 117 38.78 -7.21 -6.87
CA CYS A 117 37.42 -7.74 -6.86
C CYS A 117 36.73 -7.61 -5.45
N LEU A 118 37.47 -7.92 -4.40
CA LEU A 118 36.97 -7.77 -3.01
C LEU A 118 36.74 -6.30 -2.68
N GLN A 119 37.63 -5.39 -3.08
CA GLN A 119 37.41 -3.95 -2.90
C GLN A 119 36.18 -3.46 -3.67
N ALA A 120 35.96 -3.96 -4.87
CA ALA A 120 34.73 -3.64 -5.64
C ALA A 120 33.47 -4.14 -4.92
N LEU A 121 33.47 -5.34 -4.32
CA LEU A 121 32.35 -5.87 -3.53
C LEU A 121 32.14 -5.06 -2.24
N LEU A 122 33.20 -4.67 -1.55
CA LEU A 122 33.10 -3.85 -0.34
C LEU A 122 32.56 -2.44 -0.63
N ASN A 123 32.96 -1.88 -1.76
CA ASN A 123 32.50 -0.55 -2.20
C ASN A 123 31.11 -0.58 -2.86
N SER A 124 30.65 -1.75 -3.28
CA SER A 124 29.28 -1.92 -3.77
C SER A 124 28.32 -1.99 -2.59
N ASN A 125 27.07 -1.51 -2.81
CA ASN A 125 26.02 -1.63 -1.79
C ASN A 125 25.52 -3.08 -1.62
N SER A 126 26.11 -4.04 -2.33
CA SER A 126 25.66 -5.45 -2.35
C SER A 126 25.82 -6.16 -0.99
N LEU A 127 26.75 -5.70 -0.15
CA LEU A 127 26.96 -6.23 1.21
C LEU A 127 26.13 -5.52 2.26
N ASN A 128 25.38 -4.47 1.90
CA ASN A 128 24.55 -3.76 2.84
C ASN A 128 23.35 -4.61 3.26
N GLN A 129 23.03 -4.55 4.53
CA GLN A 129 21.84 -5.23 5.03
C GLN A 129 20.59 -4.56 4.47
N ALA A 130 19.85 -5.27 3.64
CA ALA A 130 18.56 -4.79 3.14
C ALA A 130 17.51 -4.83 4.26
N LYS A 131 16.86 -3.68 4.50
CA LYS A 131 15.79 -3.56 5.48
C LYS A 131 14.51 -3.10 4.78
N LEU A 132 13.52 -3.98 4.69
CA LEU A 132 12.18 -3.61 4.26
C LEU A 132 11.49 -2.82 5.36
N THR A 133 11.02 -1.62 5.03
CA THR A 133 10.29 -0.76 5.96
C THR A 133 9.03 -0.25 5.28
N LEU A 134 7.87 -0.60 5.84
CA LEU A 134 6.59 -0.05 5.41
C LEU A 134 6.43 1.37 5.98
N ARG A 135 6.29 2.35 5.10
CA ARG A 135 5.93 3.73 5.48
C ARG A 135 4.51 4.01 5.00
N LEU A 136 3.61 4.20 5.95
CA LEU A 136 2.25 4.66 5.64
C LEU A 136 2.29 6.12 5.23
N ASP A 137 1.55 6.44 4.16
CA ASP A 137 1.39 7.81 3.69
C ASP A 137 0.75 8.69 4.77
N GLU A 138 1.27 9.91 4.94
CA GLU A 138 0.75 10.86 5.93
C GLU A 138 -0.70 11.29 5.62
N GLY A 139 -1.08 11.29 4.35
CA GLY A 139 -2.47 11.52 3.95
C GLY A 139 -3.41 10.48 4.50
N LEU A 140 -3.00 9.20 4.52
CA LEU A 140 -3.81 8.10 5.09
C LEU A 140 -3.97 8.25 6.61
N LYS A 141 -2.92 8.63 7.32
CA LYS A 141 -2.99 8.93 8.75
C LYS A 141 -3.89 10.12 9.03
N THR A 142 -3.80 11.17 8.22
CA THR A 142 -4.64 12.37 8.34
C THR A 142 -6.10 12.04 8.08
N ILE A 143 -6.40 11.26 7.03
CA ILE A 143 -7.77 10.83 6.71
C ILE A 143 -8.34 10.02 7.86
N THR A 144 -7.61 9.05 8.41
CA THR A 144 -8.09 8.21 9.52
C THR A 144 -8.42 9.04 10.75
N ASN A 145 -7.65 10.09 11.03
CA ASN A 145 -7.85 10.96 12.17
C ASN A 145 -8.93 12.04 11.93
N SER A 146 -9.14 12.45 10.67
CA SER A 146 -10.07 13.53 10.31
C SER A 146 -11.48 13.06 9.97
N ILE A 147 -11.70 11.78 9.67
CA ILE A 147 -13.05 11.24 9.42
C ILE A 147 -13.80 11.12 10.76
N GLN A 148 -14.32 12.25 11.23
CA GLN A 148 -15.27 12.26 12.36
C GLN A 148 -16.73 12.20 11.89
N LYS A 149 -17.01 12.60 10.65
CA LYS A 149 -18.35 12.57 10.05
C LYS A 149 -18.27 12.19 8.58
N ILE A 150 -19.09 11.21 8.18
CA ILE A 150 -19.21 10.79 6.79
C ILE A 150 -20.18 11.71 6.03
N SER A 151 -21.23 12.20 6.73
CA SER A 151 -22.22 13.11 6.19
C SER A 151 -22.97 13.84 7.31
N ALA A 152 -23.68 14.91 6.96
CA ALA A 152 -24.60 15.61 7.83
C ALA A 152 -26.04 15.37 7.33
N VAL A 153 -26.96 15.11 8.25
CA VAL A 153 -28.40 15.10 7.94
C VAL A 153 -28.91 16.50 8.12
N VAL A 154 -29.37 17.12 7.03
CA VAL A 154 -29.97 18.45 7.05
C VAL A 154 -31.49 18.28 6.89
N VAL A 155 -32.25 18.81 7.84
CA VAL A 155 -33.70 18.84 7.77
C VAL A 155 -34.12 20.26 7.40
N GLU A 156 -34.59 20.43 6.16
CA GLU A 156 -35.15 21.69 5.69
C GLU A 156 -36.65 21.68 5.92
N SER A 157 -37.16 22.64 6.70
CA SER A 157 -38.59 22.87 6.88
C SER A 157 -39.01 24.09 6.08
N GLN A 158 -39.94 23.90 5.16
CA GLN A 158 -40.61 25.03 4.48
C GLN A 158 -41.83 25.43 5.27
N PRO A 159 -42.07 26.74 5.52
CA PRO A 159 -43.28 27.22 6.15
C PRO A 159 -44.48 26.86 5.26
N GLY A 160 -45.46 26.22 5.85
CA GLY A 160 -46.72 25.93 5.16
C GLY A 160 -47.46 27.24 4.86
N GLU A 161 -47.78 27.49 3.58
CA GLU A 161 -48.68 28.60 3.23
C GLU A 161 -50.10 28.33 3.77
N LEU A 162 -50.46 29.06 4.82
CA LEU A 162 -51.85 29.11 5.30
C LEU A 162 -52.62 30.14 4.45
N ILE A 163 -53.31 29.68 3.39
CA ILE A 163 -54.18 30.54 2.58
C ILE A 163 -55.49 30.72 3.39
N PHE A 164 -55.66 31.85 4.04
CA PHE A 164 -56.94 32.28 4.59
C PHE A 164 -57.83 32.89 3.51
N ALA A 165 -58.75 32.09 2.98
CA ALA A 165 -59.76 32.60 2.07
C ALA A 165 -60.79 33.42 2.88
N ARG A 166 -60.70 34.76 2.81
CA ARG A 166 -61.71 35.66 3.41
C ARG A 166 -62.89 35.76 2.43
N LYS A 167 -64.00 35.12 2.77
CA LYS A 167 -65.24 35.25 2.00
C LYS A 167 -65.84 36.66 2.26
N LYS A 168 -65.77 37.55 1.25
CA LYS A 168 -66.54 38.83 1.26
C LYS A 168 -68.02 38.52 1.23
N ARG A 169 -68.80 39.24 2.07
CA ARG A 169 -70.26 39.26 2.08
C ARG A 169 -70.78 40.08 0.89
#